data_6fd3e5fb149e53d6aff24b18a2af1284
#
_entry.id   6fd3e5fb149e53d6aff24b18a2af1284
#
_cell.length_a   1.000
_cell.length_b   1.000
_cell.length_c   1.000
_cell.angle_alpha   90.00
_cell.angle_beta   90.00
_cell.angle_gamma   90.00
#
_symmetry.space_group_name_H-M   'P 1'
#
loop_
_entity.id
_entity.type
_entity.pdbx_description
1 polymer ?
#
loop_
_entity_poly.entity_id
_entity_poly.type
_entity_poly.pdbx_seq_one_letter_code
_entity_poly.pdbx_strand_id
1 'polypeptide(L)'
;MEELPSKKKRNRLIKVSVETDPYHGKHPKKRTVSELIQNSIIILDKPSGPTAHQVDSWVRKIFSIEKVGHAGTLDPKVTGILPLGIGQATKSLSVLSQAGKEYVCVMKLHKTVSQKKLEAVFKQFTGTITQLPPVRSAVKRVKRKREIYYLHLLE
;
A
#
# COMPACT_ATOMS: atom_id res chain seq x y z
N MET A 1 16.34 -8.01 12.79
CA MET A 1 15.56 -7.31 11.73
C MET A 1 14.50 -6.47 12.41
N GLU A 2 14.47 -5.18 12.15
CA GLU A 2 13.36 -4.36 12.62
C GLU A 2 12.06 -4.81 11.93
N GLU A 3 11.06 -5.06 12.73
CA GLU A 3 9.78 -5.57 12.26
C GLU A 3 8.90 -4.41 11.78
N LEU A 4 8.25 -4.57 10.61
CA LEU A 4 7.32 -3.57 10.10
C LEU A 4 6.23 -3.28 11.15
N PRO A 5 5.78 -2.02 11.30
CA PRO A 5 4.74 -1.65 12.27
C PRO A 5 3.47 -2.47 12.17
N SER A 6 3.14 -2.97 10.98
CA SER A 6 1.98 -3.84 10.74
C SER A 6 2.12 -5.23 11.37
N LYS A 7 3.34 -5.69 11.63
CA LYS A 7 3.64 -6.98 12.26
C LYS A 7 3.71 -6.89 13.78
N LYS A 8 3.87 -5.68 14.34
CA LYS A 8 3.92 -5.48 15.79
C LYS A 8 2.59 -5.86 16.44
N LYS A 9 2.64 -6.74 17.44
CA LYS A 9 1.48 -7.15 18.24
C LYS A 9 0.92 -5.93 18.97
N ARG A 10 -0.34 -5.58 18.72
CA ARG A 10 -1.01 -4.44 19.37
C ARG A 10 -1.99 -4.97 20.41
N ASN A 11 -2.00 -4.38 21.59
CA ASN A 11 -3.04 -4.64 22.58
C ASN A 11 -4.36 -4.04 22.07
N ARG A 12 -5.42 -4.85 22.00
CA ARG A 12 -6.76 -4.38 21.69
C ARG A 12 -7.38 -3.78 22.93
N LEU A 13 -7.80 -2.54 22.85
CA LEU A 13 -8.61 -1.92 23.91
C LEU A 13 -10.07 -2.28 23.63
N ILE A 14 -10.68 -2.98 24.56
CA ILE A 14 -12.10 -3.36 24.51
C ILE A 14 -12.83 -2.42 25.44
N LYS A 15 -13.63 -1.50 24.85
CA LYS A 15 -14.43 -0.53 25.60
C LYS A 15 -15.63 -1.20 26.30
N VAL A 16 -16.27 -2.09 25.60
CA VAL A 16 -17.46 -2.85 26.07
C VAL A 16 -17.39 -4.23 25.47
N SER A 17 -17.56 -5.26 26.29
CA SER A 17 -17.69 -6.64 25.81
C SER A 17 -19.15 -6.89 25.46
N VAL A 18 -19.47 -6.75 24.19
CA VAL A 18 -20.82 -7.06 23.65
C VAL A 18 -20.70 -7.95 22.43
N GLU A 19 -21.66 -8.80 22.25
CA GLU A 19 -21.77 -9.59 21.03
C GLU A 19 -22.45 -8.75 19.93
N THR A 20 -22.06 -9.00 18.68
CA THR A 20 -22.75 -8.40 17.52
C THR A 20 -24.15 -8.99 17.40
N ASP A 21 -25.13 -8.14 17.14
CA ASP A 21 -26.50 -8.57 16.90
C ASP A 21 -26.55 -9.55 15.71
N PRO A 22 -26.97 -10.83 15.92
CA PRO A 22 -27.00 -11.84 14.86
C PRO A 22 -27.98 -11.52 13.75
N TYR A 23 -28.93 -10.61 13.98
CA TYR A 23 -29.91 -10.15 13.01
C TYR A 23 -29.44 -8.94 12.20
N HIS A 24 -28.28 -8.35 12.57
CA HIS A 24 -27.70 -7.21 11.85
C HIS A 24 -26.60 -7.66 10.90
N GLY A 25 -26.74 -7.25 9.63
CA GLY A 25 -25.78 -7.57 8.59
C GLY A 25 -25.97 -8.96 7.99
N LYS A 26 -25.00 -9.37 7.21
CA LYS A 26 -25.02 -10.64 6.46
C LYS A 26 -23.66 -11.30 6.52
N HIS A 27 -23.62 -12.56 6.94
CA HIS A 27 -22.38 -13.31 6.98
C HIS A 27 -21.73 -13.36 5.58
N PRO A 28 -20.41 -13.15 5.43
CA PRO A 28 -19.75 -13.08 4.12
C PRO A 28 -20.05 -14.25 3.19
N LYS A 29 -20.10 -15.48 3.72
CA LYS A 29 -20.44 -16.70 2.95
C LYS A 29 -21.89 -16.75 2.45
N LYS A 30 -22.77 -15.91 2.99
CA LYS A 30 -24.18 -15.82 2.57
C LYS A 30 -24.44 -14.65 1.63
N ARG A 31 -23.40 -13.87 1.29
CA ARG A 31 -23.51 -12.76 0.35
C ARG A 31 -23.55 -13.28 -1.08
N THR A 32 -24.37 -12.66 -1.91
CA THR A 32 -24.35 -12.88 -3.35
C THR A 32 -23.05 -12.34 -3.96
N VAL A 33 -22.69 -12.78 -5.15
CA VAL A 33 -21.51 -12.27 -5.87
C VAL A 33 -21.62 -10.76 -6.06
N SER A 34 -22.78 -10.24 -6.41
CA SER A 34 -23.02 -8.80 -6.55
C SER A 34 -22.76 -8.02 -5.26
N GLU A 35 -23.28 -8.52 -4.11
CA GLU A 35 -23.03 -7.89 -2.80
C GLU A 35 -21.55 -7.92 -2.40
N LEU A 36 -20.84 -8.98 -2.75
CA LEU A 36 -19.38 -9.08 -2.53
C LEU A 36 -18.64 -8.06 -3.37
N ILE A 37 -18.93 -7.99 -4.67
CA ILE A 37 -18.27 -7.06 -5.58
C ILE A 37 -18.52 -5.61 -5.16
N GLN A 38 -19.75 -5.23 -4.81
CA GLN A 38 -20.10 -3.85 -4.47
C GLN A 38 -19.45 -3.32 -3.19
N ASN A 39 -18.90 -4.18 -2.33
CA ASN A 39 -18.34 -3.79 -1.04
C ASN A 39 -17.06 -4.56 -0.69
N SER A 40 -16.21 -4.81 -1.67
CA SER A 40 -15.01 -5.62 -1.51
C SER A 40 -13.71 -4.80 -1.61
N ILE A 41 -12.67 -5.40 -1.08
CA ILE A 41 -11.28 -5.00 -1.34
C ILE A 41 -10.67 -6.08 -2.23
N ILE A 42 -10.11 -5.66 -3.35
CA ILE A 42 -9.36 -6.52 -4.25
C ILE A 42 -7.88 -6.24 -4.06
N ILE A 43 -7.09 -7.27 -3.86
CA ILE A 43 -5.64 -7.20 -3.86
C ILE A 43 -5.18 -7.58 -5.26
N LEU A 44 -4.80 -6.55 -6.03
CA LEU A 44 -4.38 -6.71 -7.41
C LEU A 44 -2.86 -6.70 -7.52
N ASP A 45 -2.29 -7.59 -8.30
CA ASP A 45 -0.92 -7.49 -8.78
C ASP A 45 -0.91 -6.59 -10.03
N LYS A 46 -0.49 -5.34 -9.84
CA LYS A 46 -0.46 -4.35 -10.91
C LYS A 46 0.70 -4.65 -11.87
N PRO A 47 0.43 -4.88 -13.16
CA PRO A 47 1.49 -5.05 -14.14
C PRO A 47 2.22 -3.72 -14.42
N SER A 48 3.40 -3.82 -15.04
CA SER A 48 4.07 -2.66 -15.64
C SER A 48 3.25 -2.13 -16.82
N GLY A 49 3.21 -0.81 -16.97
CA GLY A 49 2.54 -0.11 -18.07
C GLY A 49 1.45 0.85 -17.59
N PRO A 50 0.32 0.37 -17.04
CA PRO A 50 -0.77 1.23 -16.64
C PRO A 50 -0.47 2.05 -15.38
N THR A 51 -1.06 3.24 -15.28
CA THR A 51 -1.15 3.98 -14.02
C THR A 51 -2.16 3.32 -13.09
N ALA A 52 -2.05 3.55 -11.77
CA ALA A 52 -3.04 3.09 -10.81
C ALA A 52 -4.46 3.60 -11.14
N HIS A 53 -4.60 4.83 -11.62
CA HIS A 53 -5.89 5.38 -12.05
C HIS A 53 -6.47 4.70 -13.30
N GLN A 54 -5.63 4.27 -14.24
CA GLN A 54 -6.09 3.45 -15.37
C GLN A 54 -6.62 2.11 -14.92
N VAL A 55 -5.95 1.50 -13.94
CA VAL A 55 -6.42 0.25 -13.32
C VAL A 55 -7.78 0.46 -12.64
N ASP A 56 -7.97 1.51 -11.86
CA ASP A 56 -9.29 1.87 -11.29
C ASP A 56 -10.36 1.97 -12.37
N SER A 57 -10.03 2.61 -13.51
CA SER A 57 -10.96 2.76 -14.63
C SER A 57 -11.33 1.42 -15.28
N TRP A 58 -10.37 0.52 -15.43
CA TRP A 58 -10.62 -0.81 -15.97
C TRP A 58 -11.50 -1.64 -15.04
N VAL A 59 -11.23 -1.62 -13.74
CA VAL A 59 -12.04 -2.33 -12.75
C VAL A 59 -13.47 -1.81 -12.72
N ARG A 60 -13.67 -0.47 -12.81
CA ARG A 60 -15.01 0.12 -12.95
C ARG A 60 -15.76 -0.42 -14.16
N LYS A 61 -15.11 -0.51 -15.31
CA LYS A 61 -15.71 -1.03 -16.55
C LYS A 61 -16.03 -2.53 -16.46
N ILE A 62 -15.08 -3.33 -15.96
CA ILE A 62 -15.23 -4.80 -15.88
C ILE A 62 -16.43 -5.18 -14.98
N PHE A 63 -16.56 -4.51 -13.85
CA PHE A 63 -17.62 -4.84 -12.89
C PHE A 63 -18.88 -3.97 -13.02
N SER A 64 -18.90 -3.03 -13.98
CA SER A 64 -19.99 -2.05 -14.15
C SER A 64 -20.32 -1.29 -12.85
N ILE A 65 -19.28 -0.77 -12.18
CA ILE A 65 -19.36 -0.12 -10.88
C ILE A 65 -18.84 1.31 -10.99
N GLU A 66 -19.52 2.25 -10.36
CA GLU A 66 -19.13 3.67 -10.42
C GLU A 66 -17.95 4.00 -9.53
N LYS A 67 -17.90 3.44 -8.32
CA LYS A 67 -16.96 3.82 -7.28
C LYS A 67 -15.88 2.76 -7.07
N VAL A 68 -14.67 3.07 -7.53
CA VAL A 68 -13.44 2.30 -7.31
C VAL A 68 -12.33 3.29 -6.96
N GLY A 69 -11.47 2.92 -6.05
CA GLY A 69 -10.27 3.65 -5.69
C GLY A 69 -9.18 2.70 -5.22
N HIS A 70 -7.95 3.20 -5.09
CA HIS A 70 -6.80 2.39 -4.66
C HIS A 70 -6.11 2.97 -3.43
N ALA A 71 -5.39 2.10 -2.69
CA ALA A 71 -4.55 2.49 -1.58
C ALA A 71 -3.06 2.38 -1.98
N GLY A 72 -2.40 3.53 -2.00
CA GLY A 72 -0.99 3.61 -2.41
C GLY A 72 -0.85 3.61 -3.93
N THR A 73 -0.25 4.68 -4.44
CA THR A 73 0.00 4.80 -5.88
C THR A 73 1.28 4.09 -6.24
N LEU A 74 1.23 3.23 -7.26
CA LEU A 74 2.40 2.68 -7.92
C LEU A 74 2.62 3.41 -9.25
N ASP A 75 3.87 3.74 -9.54
CA ASP A 75 4.24 4.34 -10.82
C ASP A 75 3.93 3.38 -12.00
N PRO A 76 3.74 3.89 -13.23
CA PRO A 76 3.40 3.05 -14.37
C PRO A 76 4.36 1.88 -14.59
N LYS A 77 5.66 2.13 -14.48
CA LYS A 77 6.69 1.10 -14.71
C LYS A 77 6.90 0.14 -13.52
N VAL A 78 6.28 0.42 -12.38
CA VAL A 78 6.39 -0.41 -11.17
C VAL A 78 5.30 -1.46 -11.16
N THR A 79 5.67 -2.68 -10.81
CA THR A 79 4.75 -3.81 -10.57
C THR A 79 4.53 -4.01 -9.07
N GLY A 80 3.50 -4.75 -8.70
CA GLY A 80 3.27 -5.19 -7.33
C GLY A 80 1.87 -4.94 -6.81
N ILE A 81 1.70 -5.11 -5.52
CA ILE A 81 0.40 -5.10 -4.86
C ILE A 81 -0.24 -3.71 -4.89
N LEU A 82 -1.42 -3.63 -5.49
CA LEU A 82 -2.30 -2.46 -5.52
C LEU A 82 -3.64 -2.84 -4.88
N PRO A 83 -3.89 -2.49 -3.61
CA PRO A 83 -5.19 -2.70 -3.00
C PRO A 83 -6.24 -1.77 -3.61
N LEU A 84 -7.32 -2.33 -4.11
CA LEU A 84 -8.45 -1.62 -4.68
C LEU A 84 -9.67 -1.77 -3.77
N GLY A 85 -10.35 -0.68 -3.47
CA GLY A 85 -11.64 -0.71 -2.78
C GLY A 85 -12.76 -0.44 -3.75
N ILE A 86 -13.84 -1.17 -3.62
CA ILE A 86 -15.04 -1.07 -4.46
C ILE A 86 -16.23 -0.59 -3.62
N GLY A 87 -16.97 0.37 -4.13
CA GLY A 87 -18.14 0.92 -3.47
C GLY A 87 -17.82 1.50 -2.09
N GLN A 88 -18.49 1.02 -1.04
CA GLN A 88 -18.26 1.51 0.32
C GLN A 88 -16.90 1.11 0.89
N ALA A 89 -16.27 0.03 0.40
CA ALA A 89 -14.97 -0.40 0.85
C ALA A 89 -13.84 0.60 0.51
N THR A 90 -14.08 1.54 -0.40
CA THR A 90 -13.15 2.66 -0.65
C THR A 90 -12.82 3.46 0.62
N LYS A 91 -13.74 3.54 1.58
CA LYS A 91 -13.52 4.21 2.86
C LYS A 91 -12.46 3.51 3.73
N SER A 92 -12.32 2.20 3.61
CA SER A 92 -11.35 1.41 4.37
C SER A 92 -9.92 1.51 3.82
N LEU A 93 -9.74 2.05 2.61
CA LEU A 93 -8.43 2.18 1.98
C LEU A 93 -7.47 3.11 2.76
N SER A 94 -8.00 4.07 3.51
CA SER A 94 -7.20 4.96 4.36
C SER A 94 -6.38 4.20 5.40
N VAL A 95 -6.93 3.10 5.94
CA VAL A 95 -6.23 2.24 6.90
C VAL A 95 -5.10 1.49 6.21
N LEU A 96 -5.34 0.95 5.01
CA LEU A 96 -4.32 0.23 4.23
C LEU A 96 -3.21 1.16 3.73
N SER A 97 -3.53 2.41 3.45
CA SER A 97 -2.53 3.40 3.01
C SER A 97 -1.49 3.71 4.09
N GLN A 98 -1.83 3.51 5.37
CA GLN A 98 -0.93 3.70 6.51
C GLN A 98 -0.10 2.46 6.85
N ALA A 99 -0.38 1.31 6.25
CA ALA A 99 0.42 0.10 6.45
C ALA A 99 1.85 0.29 5.94
N GLY A 100 2.79 -0.39 6.60
CA GLY A 100 4.18 -0.48 6.12
C GLY A 100 4.24 -1.09 4.73
N LYS A 101 5.23 -0.67 3.93
CA LYS A 101 5.45 -1.12 2.56
C LYS A 101 6.86 -1.65 2.42
N GLU A 102 6.99 -2.69 1.62
CA GLU A 102 8.27 -3.31 1.28
C GLU A 102 8.43 -3.30 -0.24
N TYR A 103 9.63 -2.95 -0.70
CA TYR A 103 9.95 -2.83 -2.11
C TYR A 103 11.23 -3.58 -2.43
N VAL A 104 11.21 -4.31 -3.53
CA VAL A 104 12.43 -4.83 -4.17
C VAL A 104 12.80 -3.89 -5.30
N CYS A 105 14.03 -3.38 -5.29
CA CYS A 105 14.47 -2.36 -6.23
C CYS A 105 15.81 -2.75 -6.85
N VAL A 106 15.99 -2.38 -8.12
CA VAL A 106 17.31 -2.41 -8.78
C VAL A 106 17.85 -1.00 -8.85
N MET A 107 19.01 -0.79 -8.25
CA MET A 107 19.67 0.51 -8.22
C MET A 107 20.83 0.55 -9.22
N LYS A 108 20.72 1.40 -10.25
CA LYS A 108 21.81 1.65 -11.19
C LYS A 108 22.82 2.63 -10.62
N LEU A 109 24.05 2.20 -10.46
CA LEU A 109 25.16 3.06 -10.07
C LEU A 109 25.87 3.60 -11.31
N HIS A 110 26.31 4.86 -11.26
CA HIS A 110 27.08 5.49 -12.34
C HIS A 110 28.58 5.22 -12.29
N LYS A 111 29.05 4.70 -11.15
CA LYS A 111 30.46 4.32 -10.92
C LYS A 111 30.50 3.03 -10.11
N THR A 112 31.59 2.29 -10.25
CA THR A 112 31.85 1.13 -9.38
C THR A 112 32.04 1.62 -7.94
N VAL A 113 31.32 1.00 -7.03
CA VAL A 113 31.34 1.31 -5.59
C VAL A 113 31.53 0.00 -4.83
N SER A 114 32.40 0.01 -3.82
CA SER A 114 32.57 -1.17 -2.98
C SER A 114 31.34 -1.44 -2.13
N GLN A 115 31.05 -2.72 -1.88
CA GLN A 115 29.93 -3.14 -1.04
C GLN A 115 29.96 -2.45 0.33
N LYS A 116 31.12 -2.38 0.98
CA LYS A 116 31.29 -1.70 2.28
C LYS A 116 30.82 -0.25 2.26
N LYS A 117 31.07 0.46 1.14
CA LYS A 117 30.61 1.84 0.98
C LYS A 117 29.10 1.92 0.78
N LEU A 118 28.50 0.99 0.03
CA LEU A 118 27.05 0.90 -0.14
C LEU A 118 26.35 0.63 1.20
N GLU A 119 26.82 -0.33 1.96
CA GLU A 119 26.29 -0.66 3.29
C GLU A 119 26.37 0.53 4.25
N ALA A 120 27.49 1.26 4.23
CA ALA A 120 27.63 2.48 5.04
C ALA A 120 26.60 3.56 4.67
N VAL A 121 26.32 3.73 3.37
CA VAL A 121 25.28 4.65 2.89
C VAL A 121 23.89 4.15 3.28
N PHE A 122 23.59 2.87 3.11
CA PHE A 122 22.31 2.29 3.51
C PHE A 122 22.02 2.51 5.00
N LYS A 123 23.05 2.35 5.84
CA LYS A 123 22.94 2.64 7.28
C LYS A 123 22.57 4.11 7.57
N GLN A 124 23.08 5.06 6.78
CA GLN A 124 22.74 6.48 6.93
C GLN A 124 21.29 6.78 6.53
N PHE A 125 20.71 6.01 5.60
CA PHE A 125 19.33 6.17 5.13
C PHE A 125 18.34 5.29 5.89
N THR A 126 18.75 4.46 6.83
CA THR A 126 17.86 3.71 7.72
C THR A 126 17.47 4.60 8.90
N GLY A 127 16.19 4.52 9.30
CA GLY A 127 15.58 5.35 10.34
C GLY A 127 14.81 6.54 9.78
N THR A 128 14.69 7.60 10.56
CA THR A 128 13.93 8.79 10.17
C THR A 128 14.73 9.68 9.22
N ILE A 129 14.25 9.81 8.00
CA ILE A 129 14.84 10.69 6.98
C ILE A 129 13.92 11.88 6.67
N THR A 130 14.51 12.95 6.16
CA THR A 130 13.76 14.08 5.59
C THR A 130 13.80 14.00 4.08
N GLN A 131 12.65 13.73 3.48
CA GLN A 131 12.50 13.62 2.03
C GLN A 131 11.83 14.86 1.44
N LEU A 132 12.40 15.36 0.34
CA LEU A 132 11.77 16.36 -0.53
C LEU A 132 11.37 15.66 -1.84
N PRO A 133 10.06 15.57 -2.18
CA PRO A 133 9.64 14.96 -3.42
C PRO A 133 10.26 15.63 -4.64
N PRO A 134 10.54 14.89 -5.74
CA PRO A 134 11.06 15.46 -6.97
C PRO A 134 10.08 16.46 -7.59
N VAL A 135 10.57 17.31 -8.51
CA VAL A 135 9.75 18.34 -9.17
C VAL A 135 8.59 17.71 -9.94
N ARG A 136 8.83 16.58 -10.62
CA ARG A 136 7.81 15.83 -11.36
C ARG A 136 7.18 14.76 -10.46
N SER A 137 6.46 15.18 -9.43
CA SER A 137 5.74 14.27 -8.52
C SER A 137 4.28 14.69 -8.42
N ALA A 138 3.38 13.72 -8.34
CA ALA A 138 1.95 13.95 -8.09
C ALA A 138 1.67 14.53 -6.69
N VAL A 139 2.64 14.49 -5.78
CA VAL A 139 2.51 15.01 -4.41
C VAL A 139 3.11 16.40 -4.29
N LYS A 140 2.45 17.27 -3.51
CA LYS A 140 2.97 18.61 -3.20
C LYS A 140 4.42 18.53 -2.70
N ARG A 141 5.31 19.35 -3.30
CA ARG A 141 6.74 19.39 -2.99
C ARG A 141 7.01 20.13 -1.67
N VAL A 142 6.91 19.39 -0.58
CA VAL A 142 7.17 19.85 0.79
C VAL A 142 8.07 18.84 1.48
N LYS A 143 9.02 19.30 2.27
CA LYS A 143 9.85 18.44 3.12
C LYS A 143 8.97 17.63 4.07
N ARG A 144 9.16 16.33 4.11
CA ARG A 144 8.39 15.42 4.98
C ARG A 144 9.32 14.44 5.65
N LYS A 145 9.07 14.14 6.92
CA LYS A 145 9.72 13.03 7.60
C LYS A 145 9.16 11.71 7.08
N ARG A 146 10.05 10.76 6.82
CA ARG A 146 9.73 9.39 6.42
C ARG A 146 10.59 8.45 7.24
N GLU A 147 10.09 7.27 7.52
CA GLU A 147 10.82 6.25 8.25
C GLU A 147 11.12 5.08 7.34
N ILE A 148 12.39 4.73 7.25
CA ILE A 148 12.88 3.54 6.55
C ILE A 148 13.29 2.56 7.63
N TYR A 149 12.53 1.47 7.74
CA TYR A 149 12.73 0.48 8.80
C TYR A 149 13.97 -0.36 8.56
N TYR A 150 14.24 -0.70 7.32
CA TYR A 150 15.44 -1.43 6.91
C TYR A 150 15.74 -1.23 5.42
N LEU A 151 17.02 -1.36 5.09
CA LEU A 151 17.54 -1.46 3.73
C LEU A 151 18.49 -2.66 3.69
N HIS A 152 18.23 -3.62 2.83
CA HIS A 152 19.08 -4.79 2.62
C HIS A 152 19.66 -4.76 1.22
N LEU A 153 20.97 -4.96 1.12
CA LEU A 153 21.62 -5.26 -0.13
C LEU A 153 21.51 -6.77 -0.35
N LEU A 154 20.89 -7.18 -1.46
CA LEU A 154 20.71 -8.58 -1.80
C LEU A 154 21.85 -9.11 -2.68
N GLU A 155 22.29 -8.32 -3.67
CA GLU A 155 23.40 -8.61 -4.58
C GLU A 155 24.16 -7.33 -4.94
#